data_00292a0b731a219f5c85e97aa392ae2c
#
_entry.id   00292a0b731a219f5c85e97aa392ae2c
#
_cell.length_a   1.000
_cell.length_b   1.000
_cell.length_c   1.000
_cell.angle_alpha   90.00
_cell.angle_beta   90.00
_cell.angle_gamma   90.00
#
_symmetry.space_group_name_H-M   'P 1'
#
loop_
_entity.id
_entity.type
_entity.pdbx_description
1 polymer ?
#
loop_
_entity_poly.entity_id
_entity_poly.type
_entity_poly.pdbx_seq_one_letter_code
_entity_poly.pdbx_strand_id
1 'polypeptide(L)'
;MSRSSNANRYGTLAERKLCESRGLEREGKHTSWCDAEFRNGTPVEIKAGMVSTGYWQVYEKYHAELRRHDGWYGFVVYRPHGRGIKVLKEKMVHSSNLPPLSWSNTNHKERQSRKALIRFEEVF
;
A
#
# COMPACT_ATOMS: atom_id res chain seq x y z
N MET A 1 -20.05 -0.65 11.17
CA MET A 1 -20.12 -0.99 9.74
C MET A 1 -19.75 0.19 8.86
N SER A 2 -20.34 1.34 9.07
CA SER A 2 -20.03 2.54 8.28
C SER A 2 -18.55 2.91 8.31
N ARG A 3 -17.90 2.76 9.45
CA ARG A 3 -16.48 3.09 9.63
C ARG A 3 -15.59 2.24 8.72
N SER A 4 -15.85 0.94 8.66
CA SER A 4 -15.12 0.00 7.84
C SER A 4 -15.34 0.29 6.34
N SER A 5 -16.59 0.55 5.96
CA SER A 5 -16.93 0.89 4.58
C SER A 5 -16.26 2.18 4.12
N ASN A 6 -16.21 3.19 4.99
CA ASN A 6 -15.57 4.46 4.67
C ASN A 6 -14.06 4.30 4.51
N ALA A 7 -13.42 3.51 5.38
CA ALA A 7 -11.99 3.25 5.29
C ALA A 7 -11.65 2.56 3.97
N ASN A 8 -12.43 1.54 3.56
CA ASN A 8 -12.23 0.85 2.30
C ASN A 8 -12.45 1.76 1.09
N ARG A 9 -13.48 2.59 1.14
CA ARG A 9 -13.79 3.54 0.09
C ARG A 9 -12.66 4.54 -0.11
N TYR A 10 -12.16 5.13 0.97
CA TYR A 10 -11.08 6.11 0.89
C TYR A 10 -9.78 5.49 0.43
N GLY A 11 -9.48 4.29 0.91
CA GLY A 11 -8.31 3.55 0.46
C GLY A 11 -8.34 3.26 -1.04
N THR A 12 -9.49 2.85 -1.54
CA THR A 12 -9.67 2.59 -2.97
C THR A 12 -9.49 3.87 -3.79
N LEU A 13 -10.01 5.00 -3.32
CA LEU A 13 -9.82 6.28 -3.99
C LEU A 13 -8.35 6.68 -4.03
N ALA A 14 -7.63 6.47 -2.93
CA ALA A 14 -6.21 6.78 -2.86
C ALA A 14 -5.39 5.92 -3.83
N GLU A 15 -5.68 4.63 -3.89
CA GLU A 15 -5.03 3.72 -4.83
C GLU A 15 -5.27 4.15 -6.28
N ARG A 16 -6.52 4.50 -6.59
CA ARG A 16 -6.88 4.96 -7.93
C ARG A 16 -6.14 6.23 -8.31
N LYS A 17 -6.04 7.18 -7.39
CA LYS A 17 -5.32 8.43 -7.64
C LYS A 17 -3.84 8.19 -7.90
N LEU A 18 -3.23 7.28 -7.15
CA LEU A 18 -1.84 6.94 -7.38
C LEU A 18 -1.66 6.29 -8.75
N CYS A 19 -2.53 5.37 -9.13
CA CYS A 19 -2.47 4.72 -10.43
C CYS A 19 -2.56 5.75 -11.55
N GLU A 20 -3.47 6.72 -11.43
CA GLU A 20 -3.62 7.77 -12.41
C GLU A 20 -2.38 8.66 -12.50
N SER A 21 -1.82 9.06 -11.37
CA SER A 21 -0.67 9.96 -11.35
C SER A 21 0.62 9.29 -11.81
N ARG A 22 0.73 7.97 -11.65
CA ARG A 22 1.96 7.22 -11.98
C ARG A 22 1.82 6.34 -13.22
N GLY A 23 0.67 6.37 -13.86
CA GLY A 23 0.44 5.56 -15.07
C GLY A 23 0.46 4.06 -14.81
N LEU A 24 -0.07 3.63 -13.67
CA LEU A 24 -0.14 2.23 -13.30
C LEU A 24 -1.43 1.59 -13.82
N GLU A 25 -1.35 0.31 -14.15
CA GLU A 25 -2.49 -0.46 -14.63
C GLU A 25 -3.00 -1.38 -13.53
N ARG A 26 -4.30 -1.40 -13.32
CA ARG A 26 -4.94 -2.20 -12.27
C ARG A 26 -5.72 -3.40 -12.81
N GLU A 27 -6.08 -3.36 -14.09
CA GLU A 27 -6.95 -4.39 -14.66
C GLU A 27 -6.32 -5.78 -14.60
N GLY A 28 -7.12 -6.75 -14.17
CA GLY A 28 -6.69 -8.14 -14.09
C GLY A 28 -5.75 -8.46 -12.95
N LYS A 29 -5.48 -7.51 -12.08
CA LYS A 29 -4.53 -7.70 -10.96
C LYS A 29 -5.25 -7.70 -9.63
N HIS A 30 -5.64 -8.88 -9.19
CA HIS A 30 -6.32 -9.09 -7.91
C HIS A 30 -5.61 -10.13 -7.09
N THR A 31 -4.30 -9.95 -6.90
CA THR A 31 -3.52 -10.83 -6.03
C THR A 31 -3.38 -10.20 -4.65
N SER A 32 -3.10 -11.02 -3.65
CA SER A 32 -2.95 -10.53 -2.29
C SER A 32 -1.66 -9.75 -2.06
N TRP A 33 -0.70 -9.85 -3.00
CA TRP A 33 0.62 -9.26 -2.84
C TRP A 33 0.92 -8.13 -3.83
N CYS A 34 0.03 -7.84 -4.75
CA CYS A 34 0.17 -6.64 -5.60
C CYS A 34 -1.19 -6.12 -6.05
N ASP A 35 -1.30 -4.82 -6.21
CA ASP A 35 -2.55 -4.13 -6.56
C ASP A 35 -2.56 -3.63 -7.99
N ALA A 36 -1.40 -3.41 -8.57
CA ALA A 36 -1.26 -2.79 -9.88
C ALA A 36 0.06 -3.21 -10.50
N GLU A 37 0.32 -2.72 -11.70
CA GLU A 37 1.61 -2.96 -12.35
C GLU A 37 1.98 -1.77 -13.23
N PHE A 38 3.28 -1.61 -13.49
CA PHE A 38 3.76 -0.72 -14.53
C PHE A 38 3.42 -1.32 -15.90
N ARG A 39 3.53 -0.52 -16.95
CA ARG A 39 3.26 -0.98 -18.30
C ARG A 39 4.11 -2.17 -18.72
N ASN A 40 5.31 -2.29 -18.18
CA ASN A 40 6.21 -3.41 -18.47
C ASN A 40 5.88 -4.67 -17.68
N GLY A 41 4.82 -4.65 -16.87
CA GLY A 41 4.38 -5.79 -16.09
C GLY A 41 4.99 -5.90 -14.71
N THR A 42 5.86 -4.98 -14.30
CA THR A 42 6.46 -5.01 -12.96
C THR A 42 5.38 -4.75 -11.91
N PRO A 43 5.22 -5.63 -10.91
CA PRO A 43 4.13 -5.49 -9.94
C PRO A 43 4.36 -4.35 -8.96
N VAL A 44 3.25 -3.75 -8.53
CA VAL A 44 3.23 -2.66 -7.56
C VAL A 44 2.21 -2.98 -6.48
N GLU A 45 2.63 -2.93 -5.23
CA GLU A 45 1.74 -3.01 -4.08
C GLU A 45 1.50 -1.59 -3.58
N ILE A 46 0.24 -1.19 -3.47
CA ILE A 46 -0.12 0.16 -3.06
C ILE A 46 -0.46 0.15 -1.57
N LYS A 47 0.18 1.02 -0.82
CA LYS A 47 -0.08 1.23 0.60
C LYS A 47 -0.65 2.62 0.79
N ALA A 48 -1.95 2.68 1.03
CA ALA A 48 -2.64 3.94 1.27
C ALA A 48 -2.90 4.09 2.77
N GLY A 49 -2.57 5.24 3.32
CA GLY A 49 -2.79 5.51 4.73
C GLY A 49 -3.40 6.88 4.96
N MET A 50 -4.40 6.94 5.84
CA MET A 50 -4.97 8.20 6.26
C MET A 50 -3.97 8.91 7.17
N VAL A 51 -3.85 10.23 7.01
CA VAL A 51 -2.84 11.01 7.74
C VAL A 51 -2.92 10.82 9.25
N SER A 52 -4.12 10.60 9.78
CA SER A 52 -4.31 10.38 11.21
C SER A 52 -3.82 9.02 11.71
N THR A 53 -3.61 8.07 10.82
CA THR A 53 -3.12 6.74 11.19
C THR A 53 -1.62 6.74 11.48
N GLY A 54 -0.84 7.40 10.65
CA GLY A 54 0.59 7.61 10.88
C GLY A 54 1.52 6.51 10.38
N TYR A 55 1.00 5.38 9.92
CA TYR A 55 1.81 4.26 9.46
C TYR A 55 1.07 3.39 8.46
N TRP A 56 1.84 2.55 7.74
CA TRP A 56 1.32 1.47 6.91
C TRP A 56 1.77 0.13 7.50
N GLN A 57 1.02 -0.94 7.18
CA GLN A 57 1.38 -2.30 7.58
C GLN A 57 1.83 -3.10 6.35
N VAL A 58 2.91 -3.85 6.53
CA VAL A 58 3.45 -4.74 5.50
C VAL A 58 3.49 -6.15 6.07
N TYR A 59 3.02 -7.13 5.30
CA TYR A 59 3.07 -8.53 5.70
C TYR A 59 4.27 -9.21 5.06
N GLU A 60 5.04 -9.94 5.85
CA GLU A 60 6.28 -10.58 5.40
C GLU A 60 6.06 -11.48 4.19
N LYS A 61 5.00 -12.27 4.23
CA LYS A 61 4.63 -13.19 3.17
C LYS A 61 4.45 -12.47 1.82
N TYR A 62 3.71 -11.37 1.83
CA TYR A 62 3.43 -10.62 0.60
C TYR A 62 4.63 -9.80 0.16
N HIS A 63 5.39 -9.28 1.12
CA HIS A 63 6.64 -8.58 0.83
C HIS A 63 7.62 -9.51 0.12
N ALA A 64 7.75 -10.75 0.60
CA ALA A 64 8.62 -11.75 -0.02
C ALA A 64 8.24 -12.01 -1.47
N GLU A 65 6.93 -12.11 -1.76
CA GLU A 65 6.47 -12.29 -3.14
C GLU A 65 6.81 -11.09 -4.01
N LEU A 66 6.58 -9.89 -3.49
CA LEU A 66 6.88 -8.66 -4.23
C LEU A 66 8.38 -8.57 -4.53
N ARG A 67 9.22 -8.90 -3.55
CA ARG A 67 10.67 -8.93 -3.72
C ARG A 67 11.09 -9.95 -4.79
N ARG A 68 10.45 -11.11 -4.79
CA ARG A 68 10.75 -12.17 -5.75
C ARG A 68 10.51 -11.72 -7.19
N HIS A 69 9.57 -10.81 -7.39
CA HIS A 69 9.21 -10.27 -8.69
C HIS A 69 9.81 -8.89 -8.97
N ASP A 70 10.75 -8.47 -8.12
CA ASP A 70 11.43 -7.17 -8.26
C ASP A 70 10.45 -6.00 -8.28
N GLY A 71 9.44 -6.10 -7.42
CA GLY A 71 8.33 -5.16 -7.43
C GLY A 71 8.59 -3.87 -6.67
N TRP A 72 7.60 -3.00 -6.73
CA TRP A 72 7.65 -1.68 -6.12
C TRP A 72 6.49 -1.49 -5.16
N TYR A 73 6.69 -0.57 -4.20
CA TYR A 73 5.60 -0.04 -3.39
C TYR A 73 5.21 1.35 -3.86
N GLY A 74 3.91 1.63 -3.87
CA GLY A 74 3.39 2.97 -4.04
C GLY A 74 2.81 3.43 -2.71
N PHE A 75 3.46 4.37 -2.05
CA PHE A 75 3.00 4.89 -0.76
C PHE A 75 2.18 6.15 -0.95
N VAL A 76 1.02 6.20 -0.31
CA VAL A 76 0.11 7.33 -0.39
C VAL A 76 -0.31 7.72 1.02
N VAL A 77 -0.23 9.01 1.33
CA VAL A 77 -0.82 9.58 2.55
C VAL A 77 -1.92 10.52 2.11
N TYR A 78 -3.10 10.36 2.66
CA TYR A 78 -4.26 11.14 2.27
C TYR A 78 -5.06 11.57 3.50
N ARG A 79 -5.98 12.51 3.28
CA ARG A 79 -7.00 12.88 4.26
C ARG A 79 -8.37 12.92 3.58
N PRO A 80 -9.45 12.72 4.35
CA PRO A 80 -10.79 12.94 3.80
C PRO A 80 -10.94 14.41 3.38
N HIS A 81 -11.66 14.64 2.29
CA HIS A 81 -11.92 15.98 1.77
C HIS A 81 -13.24 15.97 1.01
N GLY A 82 -14.25 16.62 1.57
CA GLY A 82 -15.59 16.57 1.00
C GLY A 82 -16.09 15.14 0.95
N ARG A 83 -16.55 14.71 -0.23
CA ARG A 83 -17.00 13.32 -0.44
C ARG A 83 -15.88 12.39 -0.90
N GLY A 84 -14.68 12.91 -1.04
CA GLY A 84 -13.54 12.14 -1.49
C GLY A 84 -12.35 12.32 -0.58
N ILE A 85 -11.18 12.38 -1.18
CA ILE A 85 -9.94 12.52 -0.44
C ILE A 85 -9.05 13.57 -1.10
N LYS A 86 -8.09 14.04 -0.31
CA LYS A 86 -6.98 14.83 -0.81
C LYS A 86 -5.70 14.06 -0.55
N VAL A 87 -4.93 13.77 -1.60
CA VAL A 87 -3.62 13.15 -1.47
C VAL A 87 -2.64 14.21 -0.97
N LEU A 88 -1.99 13.93 0.15
CA LEU A 88 -1.04 14.84 0.76
C LEU A 88 0.38 14.54 0.31
N LYS A 89 0.73 13.25 0.20
CA LYS A 89 2.04 12.80 -0.23
C LYS A 89 1.91 11.48 -0.96
N GLU A 90 2.74 11.29 -1.97
CA GLU A 90 2.85 9.99 -2.63
C GLU A 90 4.29 9.76 -3.06
N LYS A 91 4.72 8.51 -3.08
CA LYS A 91 6.08 8.16 -3.46
C LYS A 91 6.15 6.71 -3.91
N MET A 92 6.89 6.46 -4.98
CA MET A 92 7.22 5.10 -5.41
C MET A 92 8.56 4.71 -4.82
N VAL A 93 8.61 3.53 -4.21
CA VAL A 93 9.82 3.00 -3.59
C VAL A 93 10.02 1.57 -4.05
N HIS A 94 11.18 1.25 -4.60
CA HIS A 94 11.50 -0.13 -4.95
C HIS A 94 11.48 -0.99 -3.69
N SER A 95 11.01 -2.22 -3.81
CA SER A 95 10.85 -3.09 -2.65
C SER A 95 12.17 -3.38 -1.91
N SER A 96 13.32 -3.22 -2.57
CA SER A 96 14.63 -3.38 -1.94
C SER A 96 15.06 -2.15 -1.16
N ASN A 97 14.38 -1.03 -1.28
CA ASN A 97 14.77 0.25 -0.70
C ASN A 97 13.87 0.70 0.45
N LEU A 98 13.11 -0.22 1.03
CA LEU A 98 12.29 0.10 2.20
C LEU A 98 13.15 0.41 3.42
N PRO A 99 12.61 1.20 4.37
CA PRO A 99 13.26 1.32 5.68
C PRO A 99 13.44 -0.04 6.32
N PRO A 100 14.35 -0.20 7.29
CA PRO A 100 14.50 -1.47 7.98
C PRO A 100 13.19 -1.97 8.53
N LEU A 101 12.85 -3.24 8.27
CA LEU A 101 11.60 -3.85 8.68
C LEU A 101 11.82 -4.70 9.93
N SER A 102 10.96 -4.49 10.92
CA SER A 102 10.99 -5.26 12.16
C SER A 102 9.74 -6.14 12.18
N TRP A 103 9.93 -7.41 11.90
CA TRP A 103 8.82 -8.33 11.79
C TRP A 103 8.35 -8.80 13.16
N SER A 104 7.04 -8.67 13.40
CA SER A 104 6.42 -9.15 14.63
C SER A 104 5.29 -10.12 14.29
N ASN A 105 5.02 -11.03 15.21
CA ASN A 105 3.93 -11.99 15.01
C ASN A 105 2.60 -11.28 15.01
N THR A 106 1.66 -11.81 14.24
CA THR A 106 0.30 -11.32 14.18
C THR A 106 -0.63 -12.38 14.74
N ASN A 107 -1.71 -11.94 15.37
CA ASN A 107 -2.74 -12.83 15.88
C ASN A 107 -3.77 -13.21 14.81
N HIS A 108 -3.59 -12.73 13.59
CA HIS A 108 -4.54 -12.99 12.52
C HIS A 108 -4.32 -14.37 11.92
N LYS A 109 -5.15 -15.31 12.29
CA LYS A 109 -5.01 -16.72 11.89
C LYS A 109 -5.00 -16.94 10.39
N GLU A 110 -5.81 -16.18 9.67
CA GLU A 110 -5.95 -16.36 8.22
C GLU A 110 -4.71 -15.94 7.44
N ARG A 111 -3.96 -14.96 7.94
CA ARG A 111 -2.80 -14.46 7.23
C ARG A 111 -1.54 -15.26 7.48
N GLN A 112 -1.42 -15.86 8.64
CA GLN A 112 -0.30 -16.71 9.02
C GLN A 112 1.06 -16.11 8.63
N SER A 113 1.22 -14.81 8.88
CA SER A 113 2.40 -14.07 8.46
C SER A 113 2.75 -13.02 9.50
N ARG A 114 4.05 -12.76 9.63
CA ARG A 114 4.50 -11.65 10.46
C ARG A 114 4.21 -10.33 9.74
N LYS A 115 4.16 -9.26 10.49
CA LYS A 115 3.93 -7.92 9.95
C LYS A 115 4.98 -6.94 10.46
N ALA A 116 5.19 -5.88 9.70
CA ALA A 116 6.02 -4.76 10.09
C ALA A 116 5.24 -3.48 9.87
N LEU A 117 5.56 -2.46 10.66
CA LEU A 117 4.97 -1.13 10.49
C LEU A 117 6.02 -0.21 9.89
N ILE A 118 5.58 0.61 8.95
CA ILE A 118 6.42 1.65 8.35
C ILE A 118 5.74 2.98 8.65
N ARG A 119 6.40 3.84 9.40
CA ARG A 119 5.86 5.15 9.70
C ARG A 119 5.96 6.05 8.48
N PHE A 120 5.01 6.97 8.33
CA PHE A 120 5.01 7.87 7.17
C PHE A 120 6.32 8.64 7.05
N GLU A 121 6.85 9.12 8.16
CA GLU A 121 8.10 9.91 8.16
C GLU A 121 9.33 9.08 7.79
N GLU A 122 9.25 7.76 7.79
CA GLU A 122 10.37 6.91 7.36
C GLU A 122 10.48 6.86 5.83
N VAL A 123 9.44 7.23 5.12
CA VAL A 123 9.39 7.22 3.66
C VAL A 123 9.48 8.62 3.10
N PHE A 124 8.85 9.58 3.77
CA PHE A 124 8.75 10.96 3.27
C PHE A 124 9.69 11.96 3.95
#